data_9cff0acf089c0111f3a71b8fd5a933ef
#
_entry.id   9cff0acf089c0111f3a71b8fd5a933ef
#
_cell.length_a   1.000
_cell.length_b   1.000
_cell.length_c   1.000
_cell.angle_alpha   90.00
_cell.angle_beta   90.00
_cell.angle_gamma   90.00
#
_symmetry.space_group_name_H-M   'P 1'
#
loop_
_entity.id
_entity.type
_entity.pdbx_description
1 polymer ?
#
loop_
_entity_poly.entity_id
_entity_poly.type
_entity_poly.pdbx_seq_one_letter_code
_entity_poly.pdbx_strand_id
1 'polypeptide(L)'
;MISLFDSFNEIWLVDFEFDAPPGEHPTPVCLVAKELKSRRTLRLWQDEIGRLKLPPYPTDSYSLFVGYYDSAEFGCHLSLNWPLPENVLDLFTEFRSLTNGKPTPSGRGLLGALAYYGLPCMDVVEKNTMRDLVLRGGPWSAQERLDIFDYCESDVISLEKLLPNMSPHLDIPNALLRGRYMKAVAHMEFNGIPIDVERLNLLRDHWGEIQNLLIKEIDSDYGVFEDRTFKRAKFTEYLIKHGIPWPRHDSGNLDLSDDTFKEMARSYPAIAPLRELRTSLSKMRLNELTVGSDERNRCLLSPFAATTSRNQPSNSKFIFGPSTWFRGLMRPKPGFGLAYIDWSQQEFGIAAALSDDPLMKSAYDSGDPYLAFAKQAGTAPENATKQSHKSLRGLFKACVLAVQYGMGEESLAIRIQKSPAEARELLHLHRKTYKVFWKWSDAVLDFAMLTSELYTTFGWTIHVGAKSNPRSLRNFPMQANGAEMLRLACIIATEKGIKVCAPVHDALLIEAPLQDLDLAISETKAAMAKASSIVLGGFELKTDTEIVKYPQRYMDERGVVMWNTVGRVLAEKGVISHDTACYVP
;
A
#
# COMPACT_ATOMS: atom_id res chain seq x y z
N MET A 1 -1.81 6.21 -35.41
CA MET A 1 -1.54 6.88 -34.11
C MET A 1 -2.60 7.93 -33.76
N ILE A 2 -3.02 8.74 -34.73
CA ILE A 2 -3.92 9.89 -34.49
C ILE A 2 -5.33 9.44 -34.07
N SER A 3 -5.87 8.33 -34.63
CA SER A 3 -7.26 7.91 -34.36
C SER A 3 -7.60 7.59 -32.89
N LEU A 4 -6.62 7.17 -32.07
CA LEU A 4 -6.85 6.80 -30.67
C LEU A 4 -7.06 8.03 -29.77
N PHE A 5 -6.50 9.17 -30.17
CA PHE A 5 -6.53 10.43 -29.43
C PHE A 5 -7.30 11.55 -30.17
N ASP A 6 -8.05 11.20 -31.24
CA ASP A 6 -8.80 12.18 -32.06
C ASP A 6 -9.92 12.88 -31.25
N SER A 7 -10.37 12.26 -30.16
CA SER A 7 -11.36 12.85 -29.26
C SER A 7 -10.83 14.05 -28.45
N PHE A 8 -9.53 14.22 -28.33
CA PHE A 8 -8.94 15.33 -27.59
C PHE A 8 -8.53 16.46 -28.54
N ASN A 9 -8.84 17.69 -28.19
CA ASN A 9 -8.45 18.87 -28.97
C ASN A 9 -6.95 19.12 -28.86
N GLU A 10 -6.41 19.01 -27.63
CA GLU A 10 -5.00 19.20 -27.34
C GLU A 10 -4.44 18.02 -26.53
N ILE A 11 -3.16 17.68 -26.75
CA ILE A 11 -2.45 16.61 -26.05
C ILE A 11 -1.14 17.18 -25.55
N TRP A 12 -1.03 17.35 -24.23
CA TRP A 12 0.09 17.97 -23.58
C TRP A 12 1.00 16.95 -22.92
N LEU A 13 2.26 16.91 -23.34
CA LEU A 13 3.33 16.20 -22.66
C LEU A 13 3.93 17.17 -21.66
N VAL A 14 3.97 16.80 -20.39
CA VAL A 14 4.32 17.71 -19.30
C VAL A 14 5.30 17.05 -18.35
N ASP A 15 6.28 17.83 -17.91
CA ASP A 15 7.25 17.44 -16.89
C ASP A 15 7.58 18.66 -16.02
N PHE A 16 7.72 18.43 -14.69
CA PHE A 16 8.18 19.42 -13.73
C PHE A 16 9.48 18.97 -13.09
N GLU A 17 10.41 19.88 -12.93
CA GLU A 17 11.47 19.71 -11.95
C GLU A 17 11.08 20.45 -10.66
N PHE A 18 11.27 19.80 -9.53
CA PHE A 18 10.87 20.36 -8.23
C PHE A 18 11.81 19.91 -7.11
N ASP A 19 11.93 20.73 -6.09
CA ASP A 19 12.52 20.38 -4.81
C ASP A 19 11.43 19.90 -3.84
N ALA A 20 11.68 18.80 -3.16
CA ALA A 20 10.77 18.23 -2.16
C ALA A 20 11.58 17.69 -0.97
N PRO A 21 11.91 18.53 0.02
CA PRO A 21 12.54 18.06 1.25
C PRO A 21 11.71 16.95 1.93
N PRO A 22 12.33 16.01 2.64
CA PRO A 22 11.62 14.90 3.23
C PRO A 22 10.41 15.30 4.09
N GLY A 23 9.20 14.90 3.66
CA GLY A 23 7.94 15.20 4.34
C GLY A 23 7.28 16.51 3.95
N GLU A 24 7.97 17.40 3.23
CA GLU A 24 7.41 18.67 2.76
C GLU A 24 6.64 18.51 1.44
N HIS A 25 5.88 19.55 1.09
CA HIS A 25 5.26 19.65 -0.23
C HIS A 25 6.31 19.98 -1.30
N PRO A 26 6.11 19.55 -2.55
CA PRO A 26 7.02 19.90 -3.63
C PRO A 26 6.97 21.41 -3.93
N THR A 27 8.14 21.97 -4.22
CA THR A 27 8.31 23.35 -4.68
C THR A 27 8.78 23.31 -6.14
N PRO A 28 7.94 23.66 -7.12
CA PRO A 28 8.31 23.66 -8.52
C PRO A 28 9.51 24.57 -8.81
N VAL A 29 10.48 24.04 -9.56
CA VAL A 29 11.68 24.76 -10.03
C VAL A 29 11.52 25.20 -11.47
N CYS A 30 11.12 24.28 -12.35
CA CYS A 30 10.73 24.62 -13.72
C CYS A 30 9.63 23.69 -14.23
N LEU A 31 9.04 24.10 -15.33
CA LEU A 31 8.02 23.38 -16.08
C LEU A 31 8.38 23.39 -17.56
N VAL A 32 8.34 22.23 -18.19
CA VAL A 32 8.33 22.11 -19.64
C VAL A 32 7.07 21.39 -20.08
N ALA A 33 6.35 21.98 -21.03
CA ALA A 33 5.13 21.40 -21.57
C ALA A 33 5.11 21.52 -23.09
N LYS A 34 4.78 20.43 -23.79
CA LYS A 34 4.73 20.38 -25.25
C LYS A 34 3.40 19.86 -25.74
N GLU A 35 2.75 20.65 -26.60
CA GLU A 35 1.51 20.23 -27.26
C GLU A 35 1.85 19.46 -28.55
N LEU A 36 1.31 18.24 -28.67
CA LEU A 36 1.71 17.32 -29.74
C LEU A 36 1.21 17.71 -31.14
N LYS A 37 0.02 18.29 -31.26
CA LYS A 37 -0.59 18.61 -32.58
C LYS A 37 0.00 19.89 -33.17
N SER A 38 0.05 20.95 -32.36
CA SER A 38 0.58 22.26 -32.76
C SER A 38 2.12 22.37 -32.68
N ARG A 39 2.77 21.44 -31.99
CA ARG A 39 4.22 21.47 -31.70
C ARG A 39 4.65 22.62 -30.80
N ARG A 40 3.72 23.32 -30.15
CA ARG A 40 3.99 24.41 -29.24
C ARG A 40 4.70 23.86 -27.99
N THR A 41 5.85 24.44 -27.62
CA THR A 41 6.60 24.15 -26.40
C THR A 41 6.60 25.35 -25.46
N LEU A 42 6.39 25.11 -24.20
CA LEU A 42 6.45 26.08 -23.10
C LEU A 42 7.59 25.69 -22.17
N ARG A 43 8.41 26.66 -21.77
CA ARG A 43 9.47 26.53 -20.76
C ARG A 43 9.30 27.64 -19.76
N LEU A 44 8.97 27.33 -18.53
CA LEU A 44 8.69 28.30 -17.47
C LEU A 44 9.55 28.04 -16.26
N TRP A 45 10.16 29.08 -15.73
CA TRP A 45 10.95 29.03 -14.51
C TRP A 45 10.08 29.32 -13.29
N GLN A 46 10.55 28.97 -12.07
CA GLN A 46 9.80 29.10 -10.81
C GLN A 46 9.17 30.49 -10.58
N ASP A 47 9.84 31.58 -10.98
CA ASP A 47 9.31 32.93 -10.83
C ASP A 47 8.21 33.27 -11.85
N GLU A 48 8.21 32.65 -13.01
CA GLU A 48 7.14 32.74 -14.01
C GLU A 48 5.96 31.86 -13.59
N ILE A 49 6.24 30.61 -13.18
CA ILE A 49 5.22 29.66 -12.67
C ILE A 49 4.45 30.27 -11.50
N GLY A 50 5.16 30.86 -10.52
CA GLY A 50 4.56 31.44 -9.32
C GLY A 50 3.65 32.67 -9.58
N ARG A 51 3.72 33.28 -10.78
CA ARG A 51 2.80 34.37 -11.19
C ARG A 51 1.51 33.85 -11.83
N LEU A 52 1.47 32.59 -12.24
CA LEU A 52 0.31 32.00 -12.89
C LEU A 52 -0.73 31.55 -11.87
N LYS A 53 -1.99 31.92 -12.09
CA LYS A 53 -3.12 31.46 -11.28
C LYS A 53 -3.71 30.12 -11.78
N LEU A 54 -3.44 29.78 -13.03
CA LEU A 54 -3.89 28.58 -13.70
C LEU A 54 -2.71 27.98 -14.47
N PRO A 55 -2.72 26.65 -14.74
CA PRO A 55 -1.70 26.04 -15.57
C PRO A 55 -1.69 26.67 -16.97
N PRO A 56 -0.51 26.70 -17.65
CA PRO A 56 -0.37 27.30 -18.96
C PRO A 56 -0.91 26.44 -20.12
N TYR A 57 -1.55 25.34 -19.77
CA TYR A 57 -2.24 24.39 -20.66
C TYR A 57 -3.64 24.09 -20.13
N PRO A 58 -4.58 23.68 -20.99
CA PRO A 58 -5.95 23.37 -20.57
C PRO A 58 -6.00 22.10 -19.71
N THR A 59 -6.93 22.11 -18.76
CA THR A 59 -7.19 20.99 -17.83
C THR A 59 -8.60 20.42 -17.97
N ASP A 60 -9.30 20.79 -19.03
CA ASP A 60 -10.69 20.44 -19.29
C ASP A 60 -10.86 19.03 -19.90
N SER A 61 -12.12 18.63 -20.13
CA SER A 61 -12.49 17.32 -20.69
C SER A 61 -12.10 17.13 -22.17
N TYR A 62 -11.70 18.19 -22.87
CA TYR A 62 -11.28 18.15 -24.27
C TYR A 62 -9.76 18.04 -24.45
N SER A 63 -9.03 18.03 -23.38
CA SER A 63 -7.57 17.99 -23.35
C SER A 63 -7.06 16.74 -22.66
N LEU A 64 -5.92 16.22 -23.11
CA LEU A 64 -5.23 15.08 -22.52
C LEU A 64 -3.89 15.52 -21.94
N PHE A 65 -3.67 15.26 -20.67
CA PHE A 65 -2.37 15.37 -20.01
C PHE A 65 -1.64 14.03 -20.10
N VAL A 66 -0.38 14.07 -20.48
CA VAL A 66 0.49 12.88 -20.60
C VAL A 66 1.80 13.13 -19.86
N GLY A 67 2.11 12.29 -18.92
CA GLY A 67 3.36 12.35 -18.16
C GLY A 67 3.90 10.97 -17.80
N TYR A 68 4.86 10.94 -16.87
CA TYR A 68 5.49 9.72 -16.37
C TYR A 68 5.59 9.73 -14.85
N TYR A 69 4.70 9.03 -14.16
CA TYR A 69 4.53 9.08 -12.70
C TYR A 69 3.82 10.36 -12.23
N ASP A 70 2.70 10.65 -12.83
CA ASP A 70 1.98 11.94 -12.76
C ASP A 70 1.56 12.40 -11.35
N SER A 71 1.60 11.53 -10.31
CA SER A 71 1.35 12.02 -8.95
C SER A 71 2.39 13.05 -8.49
N ALA A 72 3.61 13.00 -9.01
CA ALA A 72 4.65 13.99 -8.76
C ALA A 72 4.28 15.35 -9.38
N GLU A 73 3.90 15.34 -10.67
CA GLU A 73 3.45 16.53 -11.42
C GLU A 73 2.21 17.17 -10.75
N PHE A 74 1.28 16.34 -10.31
CA PHE A 74 0.09 16.81 -9.62
C PHE A 74 0.37 17.30 -8.20
N GLY A 75 1.43 16.82 -7.55
CA GLY A 75 1.96 17.43 -6.33
C GLY A 75 2.34 18.89 -6.55
N CYS A 76 2.98 19.20 -7.69
CA CYS A 76 3.30 20.58 -8.10
C CYS A 76 2.02 21.41 -8.36
N HIS A 77 1.03 20.86 -9.07
CA HIS A 77 -0.26 21.51 -9.25
C HIS A 77 -0.91 21.88 -7.92
N LEU A 78 -0.95 20.94 -6.98
CA LEU A 78 -1.54 21.16 -5.65
C LEU A 78 -0.79 22.25 -4.86
N SER A 79 0.54 22.28 -4.93
CA SER A 79 1.36 23.32 -4.30
C SER A 79 1.09 24.72 -4.89
N LEU A 80 0.77 24.79 -6.18
CA LEU A 80 0.45 26.02 -6.89
C LEU A 80 -1.04 26.39 -6.80
N ASN A 81 -1.87 25.57 -6.14
CA ASN A 81 -3.33 25.67 -6.14
C ASN A 81 -3.93 25.67 -7.55
N TRP A 82 -3.33 24.93 -8.47
CA TRP A 82 -3.84 24.76 -9.82
C TRP A 82 -4.84 23.60 -9.89
N PRO A 83 -5.85 23.68 -10.77
CA PRO A 83 -6.74 22.54 -11.03
C PRO A 83 -5.95 21.37 -11.62
N LEU A 84 -6.34 20.15 -11.26
CA LEU A 84 -5.80 18.93 -11.89
C LEU A 84 -6.49 18.67 -13.22
N PRO A 85 -5.78 18.12 -14.25
CA PRO A 85 -6.36 17.76 -15.52
C PRO A 85 -7.50 16.74 -15.38
N GLU A 86 -8.57 16.89 -16.18
CA GLU A 86 -9.67 15.93 -16.19
C GLU A 86 -9.21 14.58 -16.73
N ASN A 87 -8.53 14.58 -17.90
CA ASN A 87 -8.03 13.37 -18.55
C ASN A 87 -6.51 13.27 -18.40
N VAL A 88 -6.06 12.14 -17.89
CA VAL A 88 -4.66 11.85 -17.59
C VAL A 88 -4.26 10.52 -18.16
N LEU A 89 -3.18 10.48 -18.90
CA LEU A 89 -2.52 9.27 -19.40
C LEU A 89 -1.13 9.16 -18.79
N ASP A 90 -1.01 8.41 -17.71
CA ASP A 90 0.27 8.16 -17.03
C ASP A 90 1.02 7.00 -17.70
N LEU A 91 2.08 7.32 -18.43
CA LEU A 91 2.87 6.31 -19.17
C LEU A 91 3.65 5.37 -18.23
N PHE A 92 3.98 5.78 -17.01
CA PHE A 92 4.58 4.88 -16.01
C PHE A 92 3.61 3.75 -15.65
N THR A 93 2.37 4.09 -15.35
CA THR A 93 1.34 3.12 -14.99
C THR A 93 1.05 2.17 -16.14
N GLU A 94 0.94 2.71 -17.35
CA GLU A 94 0.68 1.91 -18.55
C GLU A 94 1.86 1.00 -18.88
N PHE A 95 3.11 1.50 -18.79
CA PHE A 95 4.30 0.65 -18.97
C PHE A 95 4.35 -0.49 -17.95
N ARG A 96 3.99 -0.22 -16.69
CA ARG A 96 3.90 -1.27 -15.67
C ARG A 96 2.82 -2.31 -15.98
N SER A 97 1.66 -1.88 -16.48
CA SER A 97 0.57 -2.79 -16.89
C SER A 97 1.01 -3.69 -18.05
N LEU A 98 1.61 -3.12 -19.08
CA LEU A 98 2.07 -3.84 -20.28
C LEU A 98 3.23 -4.82 -20.00
N THR A 99 4.03 -4.54 -18.98
CA THR A 99 5.25 -5.32 -18.65
C THR A 99 5.13 -6.12 -17.36
N ASN A 100 3.95 -6.17 -16.71
CA ASN A 100 3.77 -6.90 -15.46
C ASN A 100 3.96 -8.41 -15.68
N GLY A 101 4.94 -8.99 -14.97
CA GLY A 101 5.38 -10.38 -15.17
C GLY A 101 6.42 -10.58 -16.27
N LYS A 102 6.74 -9.56 -17.07
CA LYS A 102 7.83 -9.61 -18.09
C LYS A 102 9.15 -9.11 -17.50
N PRO A 103 10.29 -9.57 -18.02
CA PRO A 103 11.59 -9.01 -17.66
C PRO A 103 11.70 -7.54 -18.09
N THR A 104 12.13 -6.68 -17.18
CA THR A 104 12.49 -5.27 -17.44
C THR A 104 13.90 -5.01 -16.89
N PRO A 105 14.97 -5.45 -17.59
CA PRO A 105 16.35 -5.44 -17.06
C PRO A 105 16.83 -4.04 -16.65
N SER A 106 16.40 -3.00 -17.37
CA SER A 106 16.75 -1.60 -17.10
C SER A 106 15.78 -0.92 -16.11
N GLY A 107 14.94 -1.69 -15.42
CA GLY A 107 13.93 -1.15 -14.51
C GLY A 107 12.67 -0.63 -15.20
N ARG A 108 11.84 0.11 -14.44
CA ARG A 108 10.54 0.61 -14.90
C ARG A 108 10.42 2.15 -14.84
N GLY A 109 11.50 2.87 -14.54
CA GLY A 109 11.56 4.31 -14.72
C GLY A 109 11.55 4.70 -16.20
N LEU A 110 11.47 6.00 -16.51
CA LEU A 110 11.39 6.50 -17.87
C LEU A 110 12.53 5.98 -18.76
N LEU A 111 13.79 6.00 -18.27
CA LEU A 111 14.93 5.44 -19.01
C LEU A 111 14.78 3.94 -19.25
N GLY A 112 14.24 3.21 -18.28
CA GLY A 112 13.97 1.76 -18.41
C GLY A 112 12.90 1.46 -19.46
N ALA A 113 11.87 2.29 -19.54
CA ALA A 113 10.82 2.18 -20.56
C ALA A 113 11.36 2.48 -21.95
N LEU A 114 12.15 3.54 -22.11
CA LEU A 114 12.84 3.86 -23.38
C LEU A 114 13.73 2.70 -23.82
N ALA A 115 14.57 2.19 -22.92
CA ALA A 115 15.45 1.05 -23.22
C ALA A 115 14.67 -0.22 -23.61
N TYR A 116 13.51 -0.47 -22.98
CA TYR A 116 12.65 -1.62 -23.31
C TYR A 116 12.13 -1.55 -24.76
N TYR A 117 11.83 -0.37 -25.26
CA TYR A 117 11.40 -0.14 -26.65
C TYR A 117 12.56 0.14 -27.62
N GLY A 118 13.83 0.07 -27.17
CA GLY A 118 15.01 0.34 -28.01
C GLY A 118 15.13 1.81 -28.44
N LEU A 119 14.58 2.74 -27.65
CA LEU A 119 14.59 4.17 -27.93
C LEU A 119 15.83 4.84 -27.32
N PRO A 120 16.38 5.87 -27.99
CA PRO A 120 17.49 6.65 -27.43
C PRO A 120 17.09 7.35 -26.14
N CYS A 121 17.93 7.26 -25.12
CA CYS A 121 17.73 7.90 -23.82
C CYS A 121 19.03 8.57 -23.35
N MET A 122 18.88 9.49 -22.39
CA MET A 122 20.00 10.09 -21.66
C MET A 122 20.77 9.03 -20.86
N ASP A 123 22.05 9.27 -20.63
CA ASP A 123 22.86 8.42 -19.75
C ASP A 123 22.39 8.50 -18.29
N VAL A 124 22.45 7.38 -17.58
CA VAL A 124 22.00 7.28 -16.17
C VAL A 124 22.81 8.19 -15.24
N VAL A 125 24.12 8.33 -15.49
CA VAL A 125 25.00 9.20 -14.68
C VAL A 125 24.64 10.66 -14.88
N GLU A 126 24.42 11.06 -16.12
CA GLU A 126 23.98 12.42 -16.48
C GLU A 126 22.62 12.74 -15.81
N LYS A 127 21.64 11.83 -15.90
CA LYS A 127 20.34 11.99 -15.25
C LYS A 127 20.46 12.17 -13.74
N ASN A 128 21.28 11.37 -13.07
CA ASN A 128 21.49 11.50 -11.62
C ASN A 128 22.17 12.84 -11.28
N THR A 129 23.15 13.28 -12.04
CA THR A 129 23.85 14.58 -11.85
C THR A 129 22.86 15.74 -11.95
N MET A 130 21.97 15.73 -12.93
CA MET A 130 20.97 16.78 -13.12
C MET A 130 19.94 16.78 -12.00
N ARG A 131 19.47 15.60 -11.60
CA ARG A 131 18.58 15.45 -10.44
C ARG A 131 19.21 16.00 -9.15
N ASP A 132 20.49 15.68 -8.91
CA ASP A 132 21.20 16.19 -7.72
C ASP A 132 21.37 17.71 -7.78
N LEU A 133 21.51 18.31 -8.97
CA LEU A 133 21.56 19.75 -9.17
C LEU A 133 20.22 20.41 -8.79
N VAL A 134 19.09 19.81 -9.16
CA VAL A 134 17.75 20.28 -8.77
C VAL A 134 17.58 20.17 -7.25
N LEU A 135 17.86 18.99 -6.66
CA LEU A 135 17.71 18.71 -5.23
C LEU A 135 18.68 19.49 -4.33
N ARG A 136 19.79 19.99 -4.87
CA ARG A 136 20.69 20.91 -4.15
C ARG A 136 19.95 22.19 -3.72
N GLY A 137 18.93 22.59 -4.47
CA GLY A 137 18.25 23.86 -4.29
C GLY A 137 19.04 25.05 -4.85
N GLY A 138 18.33 26.20 -4.97
CA GLY A 138 18.95 27.45 -5.45
C GLY A 138 19.86 28.13 -4.43
N PRO A 139 20.53 29.22 -4.82
CA PRO A 139 20.41 29.88 -6.13
C PRO A 139 21.17 29.15 -7.24
N TRP A 140 20.61 29.14 -8.44
CA TRP A 140 21.25 28.56 -9.63
C TRP A 140 21.82 29.68 -10.50
N SER A 141 23.01 29.44 -11.11
CA SER A 141 23.60 30.28 -12.11
C SER A 141 22.75 30.27 -13.39
N ALA A 142 23.03 31.22 -14.32
CA ALA A 142 22.34 31.27 -15.61
C ALA A 142 22.55 29.97 -16.42
N GLN A 143 23.75 29.39 -16.35
CA GLN A 143 24.05 28.14 -17.05
C GLN A 143 23.28 26.95 -16.40
N GLU A 144 23.31 26.83 -15.08
CA GLU A 144 22.59 25.77 -14.38
C GLU A 144 21.06 25.82 -14.62
N ARG A 145 20.50 27.03 -14.76
CA ARG A 145 19.10 27.18 -15.17
C ARG A 145 18.81 26.63 -16.55
N LEU A 146 19.72 26.87 -17.53
CA LEU A 146 19.58 26.30 -18.86
C LEU A 146 19.72 24.78 -18.82
N ASP A 147 20.69 24.27 -18.08
CA ASP A 147 20.93 22.83 -17.94
C ASP A 147 19.72 22.12 -17.32
N ILE A 148 19.07 22.71 -16.28
CA ILE A 148 17.85 22.19 -15.66
C ILE A 148 16.68 22.21 -16.64
N PHE A 149 16.51 23.28 -17.43
CA PHE A 149 15.49 23.32 -18.48
C PHE A 149 15.70 22.27 -19.56
N ASP A 150 16.95 22.10 -20.03
CA ASP A 150 17.27 21.11 -21.06
C ASP A 150 17.06 19.69 -20.54
N TYR A 151 17.30 19.45 -19.24
CA TYR A 151 17.02 18.20 -18.58
C TYR A 151 15.49 17.93 -18.52
N CYS A 152 14.67 18.84 -18.02
CA CYS A 152 13.22 18.74 -18.00
C CYS A 152 12.65 18.54 -19.42
N GLU A 153 13.14 19.31 -20.42
CA GLU A 153 12.72 19.14 -21.81
C GLU A 153 13.10 17.76 -22.38
N SER A 154 14.22 17.19 -21.94
CA SER A 154 14.65 15.85 -22.38
C SER A 154 13.66 14.76 -21.93
N ASP A 155 13.05 14.93 -20.75
CA ASP A 155 12.02 14.01 -20.25
C ASP A 155 10.71 14.18 -21.06
N VAL A 156 10.30 15.41 -21.40
CA VAL A 156 9.17 15.67 -22.33
C VAL A 156 9.41 15.08 -23.73
N ILE A 157 10.62 15.22 -24.28
CA ILE A 157 11.01 14.60 -25.57
C ILE A 157 10.98 13.07 -25.46
N SER A 158 11.32 12.52 -24.30
CA SER A 158 11.26 11.10 -24.02
C SER A 158 9.82 10.58 -24.02
N LEU A 159 8.87 11.34 -23.47
CA LEU A 159 7.43 11.04 -23.55
C LEU A 159 6.95 11.05 -25.02
N GLU A 160 7.38 12.05 -25.81
CA GLU A 160 7.05 12.16 -27.24
C GLU A 160 7.50 10.92 -28.05
N LYS A 161 8.66 10.35 -27.69
CA LYS A 161 9.16 9.13 -28.31
C LYS A 161 8.48 7.87 -27.79
N LEU A 162 8.15 7.82 -26.51
CA LEU A 162 7.59 6.64 -25.84
C LEU A 162 6.12 6.42 -26.19
N LEU A 163 5.29 7.47 -26.17
CA LEU A 163 3.86 7.41 -26.41
C LEU A 163 3.47 6.68 -27.71
N PRO A 164 4.10 6.93 -28.88
CA PRO A 164 3.80 6.21 -30.12
C PRO A 164 4.06 4.71 -30.04
N ASN A 165 5.05 4.28 -29.26
CA ASN A 165 5.41 2.87 -29.13
C ASN A 165 4.47 2.13 -28.16
N MET A 166 3.90 2.84 -27.20
CA MET A 166 2.96 2.26 -26.24
C MET A 166 1.52 2.30 -26.75
N SER A 167 1.12 3.35 -27.44
CA SER A 167 -0.27 3.63 -27.81
C SER A 167 -1.00 2.48 -28.54
N PRO A 168 -0.39 1.65 -29.42
CA PRO A 168 -1.07 0.53 -30.05
C PRO A 168 -1.54 -0.56 -29.08
N HIS A 169 -1.01 -0.56 -27.86
CA HIS A 169 -1.25 -1.59 -26.83
C HIS A 169 -2.07 -1.05 -25.65
N LEU A 170 -2.51 0.22 -25.70
CA LEU A 170 -3.25 0.85 -24.61
C LEU A 170 -4.74 0.61 -24.72
N ASP A 171 -5.35 0.24 -23.60
CA ASP A 171 -6.80 0.33 -23.38
C ASP A 171 -7.09 1.72 -22.81
N ILE A 172 -7.47 2.67 -23.64
CA ILE A 172 -7.63 4.08 -23.29
C ILE A 172 -8.64 4.29 -22.14
N PRO A 173 -9.86 3.71 -22.15
CA PRO A 173 -10.78 3.85 -21.03
C PRO A 173 -10.16 3.43 -19.68
N ASN A 174 -9.49 2.30 -19.63
CA ASN A 174 -8.84 1.82 -18.41
C ASN A 174 -7.54 2.60 -18.09
N ALA A 175 -6.81 3.08 -19.09
CA ALA A 175 -5.65 3.96 -18.89
C ALA A 175 -6.06 5.29 -18.25
N LEU A 176 -7.14 5.92 -18.72
CA LEU A 176 -7.69 7.14 -18.11
C LEU A 176 -8.22 6.89 -16.69
N LEU A 177 -8.79 5.73 -16.40
CA LEU A 177 -9.18 5.36 -15.04
C LEU A 177 -7.95 5.24 -14.13
N ARG A 178 -6.85 4.66 -14.61
CA ARG A 178 -5.58 4.61 -13.87
C ARG A 178 -4.98 6.01 -13.67
N GLY A 179 -5.07 6.88 -14.68
CA GLY A 179 -4.68 8.30 -14.55
C GLY A 179 -5.50 9.06 -13.50
N ARG A 180 -6.82 8.80 -13.41
CA ARG A 180 -7.65 9.35 -12.32
C ARG A 180 -7.15 8.90 -10.95
N TYR A 181 -6.67 7.65 -10.83
CA TYR A 181 -6.07 7.20 -9.59
C TYR A 181 -4.77 7.94 -9.27
N MET A 182 -3.94 8.28 -10.26
CA MET A 182 -2.72 9.08 -10.01
C MET A 182 -3.05 10.47 -9.44
N LYS A 183 -4.19 11.07 -9.82
CA LYS A 183 -4.70 12.31 -9.17
C LYS A 183 -5.07 12.06 -7.70
N ALA A 184 -5.76 10.97 -7.40
CA ALA A 184 -6.09 10.59 -6.04
C ALA A 184 -4.82 10.31 -5.20
N VAL A 185 -3.80 9.67 -5.79
CA VAL A 185 -2.48 9.45 -5.16
C VAL A 185 -1.84 10.78 -4.81
N ALA A 186 -1.81 11.74 -5.73
CA ALA A 186 -1.26 13.06 -5.47
C ALA A 186 -1.96 13.77 -4.31
N HIS A 187 -3.29 13.73 -4.24
CA HIS A 187 -4.03 14.27 -3.09
C HIS A 187 -3.65 13.59 -1.78
N MET A 188 -3.53 12.27 -1.76
CA MET A 188 -3.18 11.51 -0.55
C MET A 188 -1.74 11.79 -0.10
N GLU A 189 -0.79 11.81 -1.04
CA GLU A 189 0.61 12.16 -0.79
C GLU A 189 0.75 13.62 -0.31
N PHE A 190 -0.05 14.54 -0.86
CA PHE A 190 -0.10 15.95 -0.45
C PHE A 190 -0.73 16.11 0.93
N ASN A 191 -1.86 15.46 1.20
CA ASN A 191 -2.55 15.52 2.49
C ASN A 191 -1.68 14.99 3.64
N GLY A 192 -1.01 13.85 3.45
CA GLY A 192 -0.24 13.17 4.48
C GLY A 192 -1.09 12.76 5.71
N ILE A 193 -0.44 12.22 6.73
CA ILE A 193 -1.06 11.68 7.95
C ILE A 193 -0.61 12.51 9.15
N PRO A 194 -1.53 13.02 10.02
CA PRO A 194 -1.14 13.82 11.18
C PRO A 194 -0.37 13.00 12.21
N ILE A 195 0.74 13.54 12.71
CA ILE A 195 1.68 12.91 13.64
C ILE A 195 1.84 13.76 14.89
N ASP A 196 1.88 13.11 16.03
CA ASP A 196 2.32 13.66 17.29
C ASP A 196 3.86 13.85 17.27
N VAL A 197 4.30 15.00 16.75
CA VAL A 197 5.73 15.32 16.54
C VAL A 197 6.45 15.48 17.87
N GLU A 198 5.79 16.01 18.88
CA GLU A 198 6.36 16.10 20.23
C GLU A 198 6.77 14.71 20.74
N ARG A 199 5.85 13.74 20.67
CA ARG A 199 6.11 12.36 21.05
C ARG A 199 7.16 11.68 20.17
N LEU A 200 7.14 11.95 18.85
CA LEU A 200 8.14 11.44 17.92
C LEU A 200 9.56 11.93 18.29
N ASN A 201 9.71 13.21 18.59
CA ASN A 201 11.01 13.79 18.97
C ASN A 201 11.52 13.21 20.30
N LEU A 202 10.66 13.06 21.30
CA LEU A 202 11.02 12.37 22.54
C LEU A 202 11.52 10.94 22.30
N LEU A 203 10.86 10.21 21.38
CA LEU A 203 11.31 8.86 20.99
C LEU A 203 12.67 8.91 20.29
N ARG A 204 12.92 9.89 19.43
CA ARG A 204 14.21 10.05 18.72
C ARG A 204 15.35 10.36 19.70
N ASP A 205 15.13 11.30 20.59
CA ASP A 205 16.13 11.77 21.55
C ASP A 205 16.55 10.67 22.53
N HIS A 206 15.61 9.83 22.96
CA HIS A 206 15.83 8.76 23.94
C HIS A 206 15.92 7.36 23.34
N TRP A 207 15.96 7.21 22.00
CA TRP A 207 15.83 5.91 21.34
C TRP A 207 16.88 4.88 21.77
N GLY A 208 18.14 5.31 21.92
CA GLY A 208 19.21 4.42 22.40
C GLY A 208 18.94 3.85 23.79
N GLU A 209 18.44 4.65 24.70
CA GLU A 209 18.09 4.20 26.05
C GLU A 209 16.87 3.29 26.03
N ILE A 210 15.85 3.66 25.27
CA ILE A 210 14.63 2.85 25.10
C ILE A 210 14.98 1.46 24.60
N GLN A 211 15.86 1.33 23.60
CA GLN A 211 16.30 0.03 23.10
C GLN A 211 16.94 -0.83 24.19
N ASN A 212 17.83 -0.28 24.99
CA ASN A 212 18.49 -1.02 26.08
C ASN A 212 17.48 -1.52 27.13
N LEU A 213 16.50 -0.68 27.47
CA LEU A 213 15.48 -1.03 28.46
C LEU A 213 14.49 -2.06 27.91
N LEU A 214 14.08 -1.93 26.64
CA LEU A 214 13.23 -2.93 25.99
C LEU A 214 13.90 -4.30 25.91
N ILE A 215 15.21 -4.35 25.60
CA ILE A 215 15.95 -5.61 25.63
C ILE A 215 15.96 -6.16 27.05
N LYS A 216 16.32 -5.36 28.05
CA LYS A 216 16.37 -5.80 29.44
C LYS A 216 15.02 -6.35 29.92
N GLU A 217 13.91 -5.72 29.55
CA GLU A 217 12.58 -6.14 30.00
C GLU A 217 12.07 -7.37 29.23
N ILE A 218 12.12 -7.35 27.89
CA ILE A 218 11.53 -8.41 27.09
C ILE A 218 12.44 -9.63 26.99
N ASP A 219 13.76 -9.42 26.80
CA ASP A 219 14.72 -10.53 26.65
C ASP A 219 14.99 -11.29 27.96
N SER A 220 14.54 -10.76 29.11
CA SER A 220 14.57 -11.50 30.38
C SER A 220 13.89 -12.87 30.27
N ASP A 221 12.85 -12.98 29.45
CA ASP A 221 12.10 -14.23 29.23
C ASP A 221 12.73 -15.15 28.18
N TYR A 222 13.64 -14.62 27.34
CA TYR A 222 14.20 -15.34 26.19
C TYR A 222 15.71 -15.56 26.31
N GLY A 223 16.46 -14.59 26.80
CA GLY A 223 17.92 -14.62 26.92
C GLY A 223 18.66 -14.75 25.59
N VAL A 224 18.11 -14.16 24.52
CA VAL A 224 18.60 -14.34 23.15
C VAL A 224 19.43 -13.15 22.64
N PHE A 225 19.50 -12.05 23.40
CA PHE A 225 20.34 -10.90 23.06
C PHE A 225 21.63 -10.88 23.88
N GLU A 226 22.69 -10.37 23.28
CA GLU A 226 23.89 -9.88 23.94
C GLU A 226 24.08 -8.42 23.52
N ASP A 227 24.03 -7.51 24.48
CA ASP A 227 23.86 -6.08 24.23
C ASP A 227 22.64 -5.84 23.33
N ARG A 228 22.84 -5.29 22.13
CA ARG A 228 21.78 -5.07 21.13
C ARG A 228 21.78 -6.11 19.99
N THR A 229 22.58 -7.15 20.13
CA THR A 229 22.78 -8.15 19.07
C THR A 229 22.02 -9.44 19.37
N PHE A 230 21.10 -9.79 18.48
CA PHE A 230 20.38 -11.06 18.52
C PHE A 230 21.35 -12.25 18.23
N LYS A 231 21.39 -13.25 19.12
CA LYS A 231 22.27 -14.40 19.03
C LYS A 231 21.51 -15.65 18.58
N ARG A 232 21.78 -16.10 17.36
CA ARG A 232 21.13 -17.28 16.76
C ARG A 232 21.28 -18.55 17.62
N ALA A 233 22.47 -18.76 18.21
CA ALA A 233 22.73 -19.94 19.05
C ALA A 233 21.80 -19.96 20.27
N LYS A 234 21.72 -18.84 21.01
CA LYS A 234 20.84 -18.72 22.17
C LYS A 234 19.36 -18.87 21.79
N PHE A 235 18.96 -18.35 20.63
CA PHE A 235 17.60 -18.57 20.15
C PHE A 235 17.32 -20.05 19.81
N THR A 236 18.29 -20.76 19.24
CA THR A 236 18.17 -22.20 19.01
C THR A 236 17.96 -22.96 20.33
N GLU A 237 18.72 -22.64 21.36
CA GLU A 237 18.59 -23.22 22.70
C GLU A 237 17.21 -22.93 23.30
N TYR A 238 16.73 -21.68 23.19
CA TYR A 238 15.39 -21.30 23.63
C TYR A 238 14.30 -22.12 22.93
N LEU A 239 14.36 -22.28 21.60
CA LEU A 239 13.39 -23.06 20.84
C LEU A 239 13.37 -24.54 21.27
N ILE A 240 14.53 -25.13 21.47
CA ILE A 240 14.66 -26.54 21.93
C ILE A 240 14.06 -26.68 23.34
N LYS A 241 14.42 -25.79 24.25
CA LYS A 241 13.94 -25.79 25.64
C LYS A 241 12.41 -25.71 25.72
N HIS A 242 11.78 -24.94 24.83
CA HIS A 242 10.33 -24.72 24.83
C HIS A 242 9.57 -25.59 23.82
N GLY A 243 10.24 -26.51 23.13
CA GLY A 243 9.63 -27.43 22.17
C GLY A 243 8.97 -26.74 20.98
N ILE A 244 9.51 -25.57 20.55
CA ILE A 244 8.96 -24.80 19.44
C ILE A 244 9.65 -25.24 18.14
N PRO A 245 8.95 -25.90 17.21
CA PRO A 245 9.49 -26.21 15.89
C PRO A 245 9.70 -24.91 15.12
N TRP A 246 10.86 -24.82 14.42
CA TRP A 246 11.19 -23.61 13.69
C TRP A 246 11.63 -23.92 12.26
N PRO A 247 11.10 -23.22 11.23
CA PRO A 247 11.49 -23.39 9.84
C PRO A 247 12.99 -23.22 9.64
N ARG A 248 13.56 -24.05 8.73
CA ARG A 248 14.97 -24.01 8.39
C ARG A 248 15.15 -23.90 6.89
N HIS A 249 16.24 -23.26 6.49
CA HIS A 249 16.71 -23.29 5.10
C HIS A 249 17.32 -24.65 4.76
N ASP A 250 17.51 -24.94 3.48
CA ASP A 250 18.18 -26.17 3.00
C ASP A 250 19.58 -26.36 3.60
N SER A 251 20.22 -25.29 4.00
CA SER A 251 21.51 -25.28 4.72
C SER A 251 21.42 -25.78 6.19
N GLY A 252 20.22 -26.09 6.69
CA GLY A 252 19.95 -26.48 8.08
C GLY A 252 19.88 -25.30 9.05
N ASN A 253 20.19 -24.07 8.63
CA ASN A 253 20.10 -22.89 9.46
C ASN A 253 18.64 -22.48 9.71
N LEU A 254 18.34 -21.92 10.90
CA LEU A 254 17.02 -21.35 11.18
C LEU A 254 16.70 -20.23 10.18
N ASP A 255 15.48 -20.23 9.65
CA ASP A 255 14.96 -19.10 8.89
C ASP A 255 14.56 -17.98 9.86
N LEU A 256 15.38 -16.94 9.91
CA LEU A 256 15.18 -15.77 10.77
C LEU A 256 14.54 -14.59 10.03
N SER A 257 13.92 -14.82 8.88
CA SER A 257 13.18 -13.80 8.14
C SER A 257 12.00 -13.26 8.96
N ASP A 258 11.61 -12.03 8.68
CA ASP A 258 10.48 -11.41 9.37
C ASP A 258 9.16 -12.13 9.10
N ASP A 259 9.00 -12.69 7.89
CA ASP A 259 7.81 -13.45 7.53
C ASP A 259 7.71 -14.73 8.36
N THR A 260 8.82 -15.43 8.55
CA THR A 260 8.89 -16.60 9.43
C THR A 260 8.58 -16.22 10.88
N PHE A 261 9.18 -15.15 11.41
CA PHE A 261 8.83 -14.67 12.75
C PHE A 261 7.36 -14.26 12.89
N LYS A 262 6.79 -13.63 11.85
CA LYS A 262 5.36 -13.25 11.81
C LYS A 262 4.43 -14.47 11.82
N GLU A 263 4.77 -15.50 11.09
CA GLU A 263 4.01 -16.75 11.03
C GLU A 263 4.13 -17.53 12.34
N MET A 264 5.35 -17.67 12.85
CA MET A 264 5.62 -18.36 14.10
C MET A 264 5.00 -17.66 15.32
N ALA A 265 5.00 -16.33 15.38
CA ALA A 265 4.31 -15.59 16.43
C ALA A 265 2.78 -15.76 16.41
N ARG A 266 2.20 -16.05 15.24
CA ARG A 266 0.76 -16.39 15.14
C ARG A 266 0.47 -17.79 15.66
N SER A 267 1.37 -18.72 15.40
CA SER A 267 1.26 -20.12 15.83
C SER A 267 1.66 -20.31 17.29
N TYR A 268 2.66 -19.59 17.73
CA TYR A 268 3.21 -19.63 19.09
C TYR A 268 3.18 -18.21 19.68
N PRO A 269 2.11 -17.82 20.38
CA PRO A 269 1.94 -16.46 20.91
C PRO A 269 3.09 -15.99 21.81
N ALA A 270 3.78 -16.93 22.48
CA ALA A 270 4.98 -16.64 23.27
C ALA A 270 6.12 -16.01 22.46
N ILE A 271 6.14 -16.16 21.13
CA ILE A 271 7.15 -15.54 20.24
C ILE A 271 6.77 -14.09 19.86
N ALA A 272 5.53 -13.68 20.08
CA ALA A 272 5.07 -12.36 19.64
C ALA A 272 5.85 -11.18 20.29
N PRO A 273 6.13 -11.15 21.61
CA PRO A 273 6.93 -10.07 22.21
C PRO A 273 8.37 -10.03 21.66
N LEU A 274 8.99 -11.19 21.47
CA LEU A 274 10.34 -11.27 20.89
C LEU A 274 10.36 -10.77 19.43
N ARG A 275 9.36 -11.14 18.63
CA ARG A 275 9.22 -10.62 17.27
C ARG A 275 9.08 -9.10 17.27
N GLU A 276 8.23 -8.56 18.14
CA GLU A 276 8.00 -7.12 18.23
C GLU A 276 9.28 -6.39 18.65
N LEU A 277 10.01 -6.92 19.63
CA LEU A 277 11.32 -6.40 20.02
C LEU A 277 12.30 -6.39 18.84
N ARG A 278 12.46 -7.52 18.15
CA ARG A 278 13.34 -7.60 16.96
C ARG A 278 12.95 -6.60 15.88
N THR A 279 11.66 -6.48 15.59
CA THR A 279 11.15 -5.52 14.60
C THR A 279 11.47 -4.08 15.03
N SER A 280 11.24 -3.76 16.30
CA SER A 280 11.54 -2.44 16.85
C SER A 280 13.04 -2.11 16.81
N LEU A 281 13.90 -3.07 17.11
CA LEU A 281 15.36 -2.85 17.10
C LEU A 281 15.94 -2.78 15.68
N SER A 282 15.42 -3.56 14.73
CA SER A 282 16.01 -3.68 13.38
C SER A 282 15.40 -2.74 12.35
N LYS A 283 14.09 -2.48 12.44
CA LYS A 283 13.33 -1.73 11.40
C LYS A 283 12.98 -0.31 11.81
N MET A 284 13.03 0.01 13.08
CA MET A 284 12.69 1.36 13.53
C MET A 284 13.84 2.33 13.28
N ARG A 285 13.87 2.82 12.08
CA ARG A 285 14.70 3.97 11.70
C ARG A 285 13.86 5.23 11.92
N LEU A 286 13.71 5.63 13.19
CA LEU A 286 12.91 6.79 13.59
C LEU A 286 13.22 8.06 12.79
N ASN A 287 14.49 8.20 12.39
CA ASN A 287 14.96 9.34 11.60
C ASN A 287 14.55 9.25 10.10
N GLU A 288 14.13 8.07 9.62
CA GLU A 288 13.67 7.90 8.24
C GLU A 288 12.18 8.21 8.07
N LEU A 289 11.39 8.24 9.16
CA LEU A 289 9.99 8.66 9.07
C LEU A 289 9.95 10.12 8.61
N THR A 290 9.43 10.35 7.42
CA THR A 290 9.38 11.68 6.81
C THR A 290 8.18 12.45 7.33
N VAL A 291 8.41 13.50 8.10
CA VAL A 291 7.37 14.36 8.66
C VAL A 291 7.69 15.80 8.32
N GLY A 292 6.76 16.48 7.67
CA GLY A 292 6.90 17.88 7.27
C GLY A 292 6.73 18.85 8.45
N SER A 293 7.02 20.12 8.19
CA SER A 293 6.88 21.22 9.14
C SER A 293 5.45 21.44 9.63
N ASP A 294 4.46 20.97 8.88
CA ASP A 294 3.04 20.95 9.23
C ASP A 294 2.61 19.74 10.09
N GLU A 295 3.59 18.97 10.59
CA GLU A 295 3.39 17.79 11.45
C GLU A 295 2.70 16.61 10.74
N ARG A 296 2.93 16.43 9.44
CA ARG A 296 2.31 15.35 8.68
C ARG A 296 3.35 14.41 8.08
N ASN A 297 3.11 13.11 8.22
CA ASN A 297 3.91 12.09 7.55
C ASN A 297 3.51 12.02 6.08
N ARG A 298 4.49 12.23 5.20
CA ARG A 298 4.36 12.10 3.75
C ARG A 298 5.42 11.17 3.20
N CYS A 299 5.01 10.30 2.30
CA CYS A 299 5.92 9.50 1.50
C CYS A 299 5.23 9.09 0.21
N LEU A 300 6.00 8.73 -0.80
CA LEU A 300 5.46 8.17 -2.03
C LEU A 300 4.72 6.85 -1.75
N LEU A 301 3.49 6.75 -2.21
CA LEU A 301 2.65 5.55 -2.07
C LEU A 301 3.09 4.42 -3.00
N SER A 302 3.93 4.73 -3.99
CA SER A 302 4.41 3.80 -5.01
C SER A 302 3.25 3.00 -5.65
N PRO A 303 2.33 3.68 -6.35
CA PRO A 303 1.16 3.06 -6.94
C PRO A 303 1.57 2.01 -7.97
N PHE A 304 0.75 0.96 -8.09
CA PHE A 304 0.96 -0.15 -9.03
C PHE A 304 2.31 -0.88 -8.89
N ALA A 305 3.01 -0.77 -7.76
CA ALA A 305 4.33 -1.34 -7.60
C ALA A 305 4.34 -2.88 -7.48
N ALA A 306 3.31 -3.49 -6.88
CA ALA A 306 3.16 -4.93 -6.82
C ALA A 306 2.67 -5.54 -8.14
N THR A 307 2.92 -6.84 -8.37
CA THR A 307 2.36 -7.59 -9.50
C THR A 307 0.84 -7.61 -9.50
N THR A 308 0.22 -7.56 -8.31
CA THR A 308 -1.22 -7.40 -8.09
C THR A 308 -1.68 -5.95 -8.13
N SER A 309 -0.88 -5.03 -8.66
CA SER A 309 -1.15 -3.58 -8.76
C SER A 309 -1.34 -2.84 -7.44
N ARG A 310 -1.06 -3.47 -6.29
CA ARG A 310 -1.10 -2.80 -4.98
C ARG A 310 -0.02 -1.74 -4.86
N ASN A 311 -0.27 -0.73 -4.06
CA ASN A 311 0.75 0.24 -3.66
C ASN A 311 1.81 -0.42 -2.78
N GLN A 312 3.06 0.06 -2.87
CA GLN A 312 4.18 -0.42 -2.05
C GLN A 312 4.99 0.76 -1.50
N PRO A 313 4.41 1.54 -0.56
CA PRO A 313 5.14 2.63 0.08
C PRO A 313 6.36 2.11 0.86
N SER A 314 7.31 3.01 1.12
CA SER A 314 8.51 2.67 1.89
C SER A 314 8.17 2.21 3.31
N ASN A 315 8.71 1.06 3.71
CA ASN A 315 8.51 0.52 5.06
C ASN A 315 9.11 1.38 6.19
N SER A 316 10.05 2.28 5.89
CA SER A 316 10.69 3.14 6.89
C SER A 316 10.15 4.56 6.90
N LYS A 317 9.67 5.06 5.76
CA LYS A 317 9.18 6.43 5.59
C LYS A 317 7.68 6.59 5.83
N PHE A 318 6.91 5.52 5.72
CA PHE A 318 5.46 5.51 5.87
C PHE A 318 5.07 5.00 7.25
N ILE A 319 4.21 5.71 7.98
CA ILE A 319 3.86 5.40 9.37
C ILE A 319 3.27 3.98 9.57
N PHE A 320 2.62 3.42 8.55
CA PHE A 320 2.09 2.05 8.60
C PHE A 320 3.14 0.96 8.29
N GLY A 321 4.33 1.34 7.85
CA GLY A 321 5.40 0.41 7.47
C GLY A 321 6.17 -0.19 8.64
N PRO A 322 6.57 0.60 9.69
CA PRO A 322 7.30 0.10 10.84
C PRO A 322 6.46 -0.81 11.75
N SER A 323 6.92 -1.02 12.98
CA SER A 323 6.19 -1.77 13.98
C SER A 323 4.82 -1.18 14.30
N THR A 324 3.82 -2.04 14.59
CA THR A 324 2.43 -1.64 14.77
C THR A 324 2.20 -0.64 15.90
N TRP A 325 3.00 -0.70 16.98
CA TRP A 325 2.90 0.24 18.09
C TRP A 325 3.24 1.69 17.69
N PHE A 326 4.05 1.86 16.64
CA PHE A 326 4.45 3.17 16.13
C PHE A 326 3.27 3.97 15.56
N ARG A 327 2.21 3.27 15.17
CA ARG A 327 0.95 3.88 14.73
C ARG A 327 0.29 4.74 15.82
N GLY A 328 0.63 4.53 17.10
CA GLY A 328 0.26 5.40 18.22
C GLY A 328 0.74 6.85 18.10
N LEU A 329 1.64 7.15 17.18
CA LEU A 329 2.00 8.53 16.84
C LEU A 329 0.94 9.25 16.00
N MET A 330 0.02 8.52 15.34
CA MET A 330 -1.06 9.17 14.61
C MET A 330 -2.07 9.78 15.59
N ARG A 331 -2.18 11.09 15.55
CA ARG A 331 -3.07 11.87 16.41
C ARG A 331 -3.68 13.01 15.60
N PRO A 332 -5.02 13.12 15.51
CA PRO A 332 -5.65 14.25 14.85
C PRO A 332 -5.30 15.56 15.55
N LYS A 333 -5.40 16.68 14.84
CA LYS A 333 -5.26 18.02 15.42
C LYS A 333 -6.51 18.40 16.24
N PRO A 334 -6.41 19.39 17.17
CA PRO A 334 -7.58 19.91 17.86
C PRO A 334 -8.71 20.30 16.91
N GLY A 335 -9.93 19.86 17.21
CA GLY A 335 -11.10 20.10 16.36
C GLY A 335 -11.27 19.10 15.20
N PHE A 336 -10.35 18.13 15.04
CA PHE A 336 -10.39 17.12 13.97
C PHE A 336 -10.52 15.70 14.53
N GLY A 337 -10.95 14.80 13.65
CA GLY A 337 -10.95 13.36 13.87
C GLY A 337 -10.40 12.61 12.66
N LEU A 338 -9.93 11.39 12.92
CA LEU A 338 -9.54 10.41 11.93
C LEU A 338 -10.56 9.29 11.90
N ALA A 339 -10.79 8.70 10.74
CA ALA A 339 -11.51 7.44 10.63
C ALA A 339 -10.71 6.48 9.75
N TYR A 340 -10.48 5.27 10.28
CA TYR A 340 -9.92 4.15 9.55
C TYR A 340 -11.08 3.24 9.14
N ILE A 341 -11.31 3.10 7.84
CA ILE A 341 -12.46 2.39 7.29
C ILE A 341 -11.93 1.27 6.40
N ASP A 342 -12.17 0.01 6.78
CA ASP A 342 -11.71 -1.18 6.04
C ASP A 342 -12.87 -2.04 5.55
N TRP A 343 -12.64 -2.82 4.48
CA TRP A 343 -13.61 -3.84 4.07
C TRP A 343 -13.54 -5.06 4.99
N SER A 344 -14.69 -5.40 5.54
CA SER A 344 -14.81 -6.60 6.38
C SER A 344 -14.55 -7.86 5.57
N GLN A 345 -13.53 -8.65 5.97
CA GLN A 345 -13.15 -9.92 5.32
C GLN A 345 -13.04 -9.82 3.78
N GLN A 346 -12.39 -8.79 3.28
CA GLN A 346 -12.32 -8.41 1.87
C GLN A 346 -12.01 -9.60 0.94
N GLU A 347 -10.92 -10.33 1.19
CA GLU A 347 -10.49 -11.42 0.31
C GLU A 347 -11.53 -12.55 0.21
N PHE A 348 -12.23 -12.86 1.33
CA PHE A 348 -13.32 -13.85 1.31
C PHE A 348 -14.51 -13.36 0.49
N GLY A 349 -14.90 -12.10 0.67
CA GLY A 349 -15.99 -11.48 -0.08
C GLY A 349 -15.70 -11.42 -1.59
N ILE A 350 -14.47 -11.04 -1.97
CA ILE A 350 -14.04 -11.05 -3.38
C ILE A 350 -14.07 -12.48 -3.94
N ALA A 351 -13.57 -13.47 -3.21
CA ALA A 351 -13.61 -14.87 -3.63
C ALA A 351 -15.05 -15.37 -3.83
N ALA A 352 -15.95 -15.03 -2.92
CA ALA A 352 -17.38 -15.35 -3.00
C ALA A 352 -18.04 -14.74 -4.25
N ALA A 353 -17.73 -13.46 -4.52
CA ALA A 353 -18.29 -12.74 -5.66
C ALA A 353 -17.75 -13.28 -7.00
N LEU A 354 -16.42 -13.39 -7.15
CA LEU A 354 -15.79 -13.81 -8.41
C LEU A 354 -16.09 -15.27 -8.77
N SER A 355 -16.20 -16.16 -7.78
CA SER A 355 -16.56 -17.56 -8.01
C SER A 355 -18.05 -17.80 -8.20
N ASP A 356 -18.87 -16.83 -7.82
CA ASP A 356 -20.33 -16.95 -7.74
C ASP A 356 -20.79 -18.11 -6.84
N ASP A 357 -19.98 -18.50 -5.83
CA ASP A 357 -20.31 -19.59 -4.92
C ASP A 357 -21.43 -19.16 -3.95
N PRO A 358 -22.63 -19.75 -4.01
CA PRO A 358 -23.77 -19.32 -3.21
C PRO A 358 -23.57 -19.55 -1.72
N LEU A 359 -22.81 -20.58 -1.32
CA LEU A 359 -22.52 -20.86 0.07
C LEU A 359 -21.51 -19.85 0.64
N MET A 360 -20.50 -19.45 -0.16
CA MET A 360 -19.59 -18.38 0.24
C MET A 360 -20.30 -17.03 0.35
N LYS A 361 -21.16 -16.68 -0.60
CA LYS A 361 -21.98 -15.45 -0.53
C LYS A 361 -22.85 -15.43 0.72
N SER A 362 -23.57 -16.52 0.99
CA SER A 362 -24.38 -16.66 2.21
C SER A 362 -23.54 -16.58 3.48
N ALA A 363 -22.35 -17.19 3.48
CA ALA A 363 -21.43 -17.10 4.61
C ALA A 363 -20.94 -15.66 4.85
N TYR A 364 -20.62 -14.92 3.78
CA TYR A 364 -20.23 -13.51 3.88
C TYR A 364 -21.38 -12.63 4.43
N ASP A 365 -22.59 -12.82 3.91
CA ASP A 365 -23.77 -12.05 4.32
C ASP A 365 -24.14 -12.26 5.78
N SER A 366 -23.81 -13.44 6.35
CA SER A 366 -24.01 -13.74 7.78
C SER A 366 -23.21 -12.82 8.73
N GLY A 367 -22.19 -12.12 8.23
CA GLY A 367 -21.28 -11.27 8.99
C GLY A 367 -20.12 -12.02 9.68
N ASP A 368 -20.18 -13.35 9.76
CA ASP A 368 -19.09 -14.20 10.28
C ASP A 368 -18.86 -15.41 9.37
N PRO A 369 -18.16 -15.23 8.23
CA PRO A 369 -17.98 -16.30 7.25
C PRO A 369 -17.23 -17.52 7.82
N TYR A 370 -16.43 -17.33 8.87
CA TYR A 370 -15.69 -18.41 9.48
C TYR A 370 -16.58 -19.36 10.30
N LEU A 371 -17.52 -18.78 11.05
CA LEU A 371 -18.51 -19.58 11.80
C LEU A 371 -19.55 -20.15 10.84
N ALA A 372 -19.97 -19.40 9.83
CA ALA A 372 -20.88 -19.89 8.79
C ALA A 372 -20.28 -21.10 8.06
N PHE A 373 -18.99 -21.06 7.72
CA PHE A 373 -18.28 -22.22 7.14
C PHE A 373 -18.36 -23.43 8.06
N ALA A 374 -18.11 -23.28 9.37
CA ALA A 374 -18.21 -24.40 10.31
C ALA A 374 -19.62 -25.01 10.36
N LYS A 375 -20.67 -24.20 10.28
CA LYS A 375 -22.07 -24.66 10.22
C LYS A 375 -22.34 -25.39 8.88
N GLN A 376 -22.01 -24.77 7.77
CA GLN A 376 -22.19 -25.32 6.42
C GLN A 376 -21.44 -26.66 6.23
N ALA A 377 -20.28 -26.82 6.88
CA ALA A 377 -19.51 -28.06 6.88
C ALA A 377 -20.06 -29.12 7.88
N GLY A 378 -21.12 -28.82 8.62
CA GLY A 378 -21.73 -29.73 9.58
C GLY A 378 -20.93 -29.96 10.87
N THR A 379 -19.94 -29.10 11.15
CA THR A 379 -19.07 -29.22 12.34
C THR A 379 -19.51 -28.33 13.49
N ALA A 380 -20.40 -27.36 13.25
CA ALA A 380 -21.03 -26.52 14.26
C ALA A 380 -22.56 -26.60 14.12
N PRO A 381 -23.29 -26.57 15.24
CA PRO A 381 -24.76 -26.50 15.20
C PRO A 381 -25.24 -25.10 14.76
N GLU A 382 -26.46 -25.02 14.24
CA GLU A 382 -27.02 -23.74 13.71
C GLU A 382 -27.06 -22.62 14.76
N ASN A 383 -27.28 -22.95 16.04
CA ASN A 383 -27.30 -21.99 17.13
C ASN A 383 -25.90 -21.60 17.66
N ALA A 384 -24.82 -22.08 17.04
CA ALA A 384 -23.46 -21.70 17.42
C ALA A 384 -23.24 -20.17 17.28
N THR A 385 -22.55 -19.58 18.26
CA THR A 385 -22.17 -18.16 18.26
C THR A 385 -20.65 -18.01 18.36
N LYS A 386 -20.15 -16.80 18.05
CA LYS A 386 -18.73 -16.45 18.18
C LYS A 386 -18.20 -16.69 19.61
N GLN A 387 -19.04 -16.50 20.63
CA GLN A 387 -18.68 -16.69 22.04
C GLN A 387 -18.67 -18.17 22.41
N SER A 388 -19.75 -18.91 22.08
CA SER A 388 -19.88 -20.33 22.45
C SER A 388 -18.92 -21.25 21.72
N HIS A 389 -18.51 -20.92 20.49
CA HIS A 389 -17.65 -21.74 19.64
C HIS A 389 -16.35 -21.04 19.19
N LYS A 390 -15.77 -20.22 20.08
CA LYS A 390 -14.60 -19.39 19.78
C LYS A 390 -13.41 -20.18 19.23
N SER A 391 -13.09 -21.34 19.81
CA SER A 391 -11.98 -22.18 19.38
C SER A 391 -12.23 -22.77 17.99
N LEU A 392 -13.41 -23.34 17.76
CA LEU A 392 -13.81 -23.89 16.46
C LEU A 392 -13.80 -22.82 15.37
N ARG A 393 -14.40 -21.66 15.66
CA ARG A 393 -14.35 -20.50 14.74
C ARG A 393 -12.92 -20.09 14.41
N GLY A 394 -12.01 -20.12 15.39
CA GLY A 394 -10.59 -19.82 15.21
C GLY A 394 -9.92 -20.80 14.24
N LEU A 395 -10.23 -22.09 14.37
CA LEU A 395 -9.75 -23.15 13.49
C LEU A 395 -10.23 -22.94 12.04
N PHE A 396 -11.52 -22.68 11.85
CA PHE A 396 -12.09 -22.42 10.52
C PHE A 396 -11.59 -21.11 9.89
N LYS A 397 -11.36 -20.06 10.71
CA LYS A 397 -10.67 -18.84 10.26
C LYS A 397 -9.27 -19.13 9.75
N ALA A 398 -8.51 -19.96 10.46
CA ALA A 398 -7.16 -20.33 10.03
C ALA A 398 -7.18 -21.11 8.70
N CYS A 399 -8.17 -21.99 8.50
CA CYS A 399 -8.36 -22.73 7.24
C CYS A 399 -8.68 -21.78 6.07
N VAL A 400 -9.67 -20.91 6.22
CA VAL A 400 -10.06 -19.94 5.17
C VAL A 400 -8.85 -19.10 4.76
N LEU A 401 -8.12 -18.54 5.72
CA LEU A 401 -6.92 -17.77 5.45
C LEU A 401 -5.81 -18.62 4.80
N ALA A 402 -5.65 -19.88 5.20
CA ALA A 402 -4.69 -20.79 4.57
C ALA A 402 -5.02 -21.02 3.10
N VAL A 403 -6.28 -21.26 2.78
CA VAL A 403 -6.75 -21.42 1.39
C VAL A 403 -6.49 -20.16 0.57
N GLN A 404 -6.82 -18.98 1.11
CA GLN A 404 -6.60 -17.69 0.44
C GLN A 404 -5.11 -17.42 0.15
N TYR A 405 -4.21 -17.85 1.04
CA TYR A 405 -2.76 -17.74 0.83
C TYR A 405 -2.12 -18.96 0.17
N GLY A 406 -2.92 -19.94 -0.26
CA GLY A 406 -2.44 -21.15 -0.91
C GLY A 406 -1.53 -22.04 -0.03
N MET A 407 -1.74 -22.02 1.30
CA MET A 407 -0.99 -22.87 2.22
C MET A 407 -1.32 -24.34 2.02
N GLY A 408 -0.30 -25.18 2.06
CA GLY A 408 -0.46 -26.62 2.14
C GLY A 408 -0.78 -27.13 3.56
N GLU A 409 -1.05 -28.44 3.67
CA GLU A 409 -1.42 -29.07 4.93
C GLU A 409 -0.37 -28.92 6.04
N GLU A 410 0.92 -29.01 5.71
CA GLU A 410 2.00 -28.87 6.69
C GLU A 410 2.05 -27.47 7.32
N SER A 411 2.00 -26.43 6.49
CA SER A 411 1.99 -25.04 6.97
C SER A 411 0.72 -24.74 7.78
N LEU A 412 -0.43 -25.28 7.36
CA LEU A 412 -1.67 -25.14 8.12
C LEU A 412 -1.59 -25.89 9.45
N ALA A 413 -1.05 -27.12 9.48
CA ALA A 413 -0.88 -27.92 10.69
C ALA A 413 -0.08 -27.16 11.76
N ILE A 414 1.05 -26.58 11.37
CA ILE A 414 1.87 -25.73 12.25
C ILE A 414 1.03 -24.55 12.78
N ARG A 415 0.31 -23.88 11.89
CA ARG A 415 -0.47 -22.68 12.24
C ARG A 415 -1.61 -22.94 13.22
N ILE A 416 -2.28 -24.09 13.11
CA ILE A 416 -3.38 -24.49 13.97
C ILE A 416 -2.93 -25.33 15.17
N GLN A 417 -1.63 -25.65 15.27
CA GLN A 417 -1.03 -26.51 16.29
C GLN A 417 -1.71 -27.89 16.36
N LYS A 418 -1.95 -28.48 15.19
CA LYS A 418 -2.60 -29.77 14.98
C LYS A 418 -1.74 -30.67 14.11
N SER A 419 -2.15 -31.95 13.98
CA SER A 419 -1.50 -32.88 13.07
C SER A 419 -1.71 -32.50 11.58
N PRO A 420 -0.80 -32.90 10.69
CA PRO A 420 -1.02 -32.76 9.24
C PRO A 420 -2.31 -33.44 8.76
N ALA A 421 -2.73 -34.53 9.39
CA ALA A 421 -3.98 -35.23 9.07
C ALA A 421 -5.22 -34.36 9.38
N GLU A 422 -5.25 -33.68 10.53
CA GLU A 422 -6.33 -32.76 10.89
C GLU A 422 -6.35 -31.53 9.97
N ALA A 423 -5.17 -31.00 9.59
CA ALA A 423 -5.07 -29.91 8.63
C ALA A 423 -5.57 -30.32 7.23
N ARG A 424 -5.23 -31.52 6.78
CA ARG A 424 -5.73 -32.09 5.51
C ARG A 424 -7.23 -32.24 5.52
N GLU A 425 -7.81 -32.75 6.60
CA GLU A 425 -9.26 -32.91 6.75
C GLU A 425 -9.97 -31.54 6.68
N LEU A 426 -9.42 -30.53 7.34
CA LEU A 426 -9.98 -29.17 7.32
C LEU A 426 -9.94 -28.54 5.92
N LEU A 427 -8.84 -28.73 5.17
CA LEU A 427 -8.75 -28.31 3.76
C LEU A 427 -9.73 -29.10 2.88
N HIS A 428 -9.91 -30.38 3.15
CA HIS A 428 -10.89 -31.22 2.45
C HIS A 428 -12.32 -30.75 2.71
N LEU A 429 -12.66 -30.41 3.95
CA LEU A 429 -13.96 -29.84 4.31
C LEU A 429 -14.21 -28.52 3.55
N HIS A 430 -13.21 -27.63 3.44
CA HIS A 430 -13.34 -26.42 2.66
C HIS A 430 -13.60 -26.71 1.18
N ARG A 431 -12.87 -27.66 0.60
CA ARG A 431 -13.07 -28.07 -0.80
C ARG A 431 -14.43 -28.73 -1.03
N LYS A 432 -14.90 -29.53 -0.08
CA LYS A 432 -16.20 -30.19 -0.14
C LYS A 432 -17.37 -29.21 0.01
N THR A 433 -17.23 -28.19 0.88
CA THR A 433 -18.24 -27.19 1.15
C THR A 433 -18.35 -26.18 0.00
N TYR A 434 -17.23 -25.60 -0.43
CA TYR A 434 -17.19 -24.54 -1.43
C TYR A 434 -16.75 -25.07 -2.81
N LYS A 435 -17.51 -26.01 -3.36
CA LYS A 435 -17.18 -26.68 -4.63
C LYS A 435 -17.14 -25.74 -5.83
N VAL A 436 -18.01 -24.71 -5.84
CA VAL A 436 -18.08 -23.75 -6.94
C VAL A 436 -16.84 -22.87 -6.95
N PHE A 437 -16.41 -22.38 -5.77
CA PHE A 437 -15.16 -21.65 -5.62
C PHE A 437 -13.94 -22.46 -6.12
N TRP A 438 -13.83 -23.73 -5.74
CA TRP A 438 -12.69 -24.53 -6.15
C TRP A 438 -12.68 -24.83 -7.65
N LYS A 439 -13.84 -25.08 -8.24
CA LYS A 439 -13.98 -25.21 -9.70
C LYS A 439 -13.55 -23.94 -10.42
N TRP A 440 -13.97 -22.78 -9.92
CA TRP A 440 -13.54 -21.47 -10.43
C TRP A 440 -12.03 -21.26 -10.28
N SER A 441 -11.47 -21.56 -9.10
CA SER A 441 -10.05 -21.41 -8.83
C SER A 441 -9.16 -22.33 -9.71
N ASP A 442 -9.63 -23.54 -10.01
CA ASP A 442 -8.96 -24.43 -10.95
C ASP A 442 -9.04 -23.87 -12.38
N ALA A 443 -10.21 -23.38 -12.80
CA ALA A 443 -10.40 -22.74 -14.10
C ALA A 443 -9.53 -21.48 -14.29
N VAL A 444 -9.32 -20.66 -13.25
CA VAL A 444 -8.41 -19.51 -13.29
C VAL A 444 -6.97 -19.97 -13.60
N LEU A 445 -6.50 -21.04 -12.97
CA LEU A 445 -5.17 -21.57 -13.24
C LEU A 445 -5.05 -22.12 -14.66
N ASP A 446 -6.06 -22.90 -15.10
CA ASP A 446 -6.09 -23.46 -16.45
C ASP A 446 -6.09 -22.33 -17.51
N PHE A 447 -6.91 -21.31 -17.31
CA PHE A 447 -6.94 -20.12 -18.17
C PHE A 447 -5.57 -19.43 -18.22
N ALA A 448 -4.94 -19.20 -17.06
CA ALA A 448 -3.62 -18.59 -16.98
C ALA A 448 -2.55 -19.36 -17.76
N MET A 449 -2.59 -20.69 -17.67
CA MET A 449 -1.63 -21.55 -18.36
C MET A 449 -1.90 -21.65 -19.88
N LEU A 450 -3.16 -21.54 -20.30
CA LEU A 450 -3.55 -21.62 -21.71
C LEU A 450 -3.31 -20.29 -22.46
N THR A 451 -3.62 -19.16 -21.82
CA THR A 451 -3.53 -17.82 -22.44
C THR A 451 -2.19 -17.14 -22.17
N SER A 452 -1.41 -17.63 -21.22
CA SER A 452 -0.19 -17.01 -20.72
C SER A 452 -0.42 -15.63 -20.05
N GLU A 453 -1.64 -15.36 -19.60
CA GLU A 453 -1.98 -14.12 -18.89
C GLU A 453 -3.21 -14.26 -17.99
N LEU A 454 -3.31 -13.36 -16.99
CA LEU A 454 -4.51 -13.09 -16.20
C LEU A 454 -4.72 -11.57 -16.12
N TYR A 455 -5.98 -11.16 -15.98
CA TYR A 455 -6.31 -9.74 -15.87
C TYR A 455 -7.43 -9.50 -14.85
N THR A 456 -7.50 -8.26 -14.37
CA THR A 456 -8.54 -7.77 -13.46
C THR A 456 -9.74 -7.23 -14.27
N THR A 457 -10.79 -6.86 -13.55
CA THR A 457 -11.99 -6.20 -14.12
C THR A 457 -11.64 -4.96 -14.95
N PHE A 458 -10.58 -4.21 -14.58
CA PHE A 458 -10.12 -3.02 -15.32
C PHE A 458 -8.83 -3.25 -16.11
N GLY A 459 -8.59 -4.49 -16.54
CA GLY A 459 -7.54 -4.80 -17.49
C GLY A 459 -6.11 -4.73 -16.95
N TRP A 460 -5.89 -4.72 -15.63
CA TRP A 460 -4.54 -4.91 -15.11
C TRP A 460 -4.09 -6.34 -15.37
N THR A 461 -3.10 -6.50 -16.24
CA THR A 461 -2.67 -7.81 -16.72
C THR A 461 -1.40 -8.27 -16.02
N ILE A 462 -1.31 -9.58 -15.72
CA ILE A 462 -0.07 -10.28 -15.40
C ILE A 462 0.25 -11.29 -16.49
N HIS A 463 1.46 -11.20 -17.05
CA HIS A 463 1.96 -12.20 -18.02
C HIS A 463 2.52 -13.40 -17.28
N VAL A 464 2.09 -14.59 -17.71
CA VAL A 464 2.39 -15.87 -17.07
C VAL A 464 3.44 -16.64 -17.86
N GLY A 465 4.54 -17.00 -17.22
CA GLY A 465 5.61 -17.80 -17.80
C GLY A 465 5.71 -19.18 -17.18
N ALA A 466 6.56 -20.04 -17.75
CA ALA A 466 6.75 -21.43 -17.31
C ALA A 466 7.19 -21.58 -15.83
N LYS A 467 7.77 -20.54 -15.24
CA LYS A 467 8.22 -20.51 -13.84
C LYS A 467 7.23 -19.83 -12.90
N SER A 468 6.05 -19.42 -13.38
CA SER A 468 5.03 -18.75 -12.55
C SER A 468 4.52 -19.71 -11.47
N ASN A 469 4.37 -19.18 -10.25
CA ASN A 469 3.91 -19.99 -9.12
C ASN A 469 2.39 -20.18 -9.20
N PRO A 470 1.86 -21.42 -9.29
CA PRO A 470 0.43 -21.68 -9.37
C PRO A 470 -0.39 -21.10 -8.21
N ARG A 471 0.18 -21.05 -7.00
CA ARG A 471 -0.48 -20.44 -5.83
C ARG A 471 -0.69 -18.94 -6.02
N SER A 472 0.33 -18.25 -6.54
CA SER A 472 0.25 -16.82 -6.83
C SER A 472 -0.77 -16.53 -7.92
N LEU A 473 -0.88 -17.38 -8.93
CA LEU A 473 -1.87 -17.25 -10.00
C LEU A 473 -3.30 -17.42 -9.49
N ARG A 474 -3.56 -18.39 -8.60
CA ARG A 474 -4.88 -18.57 -7.97
C ARG A 474 -5.28 -17.38 -7.11
N ASN A 475 -4.32 -16.72 -6.46
CA ASN A 475 -4.57 -15.57 -5.59
C ASN A 475 -4.66 -14.25 -6.35
N PHE A 476 -4.09 -14.18 -7.55
CA PHE A 476 -4.04 -12.96 -8.34
C PHE A 476 -5.42 -12.30 -8.55
N PRO A 477 -6.50 -13.00 -8.98
CA PRO A 477 -7.79 -12.37 -9.19
C PRO A 477 -8.34 -11.71 -7.92
N MET A 478 -8.19 -12.36 -6.76
CA MET A 478 -8.69 -11.82 -5.50
C MET A 478 -7.90 -10.60 -5.05
N GLN A 479 -6.57 -10.69 -5.04
CA GLN A 479 -5.72 -9.60 -4.56
C GLN A 479 -5.68 -8.41 -5.53
N ALA A 480 -5.68 -8.67 -6.83
CA ALA A 480 -5.61 -7.61 -7.83
C ALA A 480 -6.96 -6.88 -7.98
N ASN A 481 -8.10 -7.58 -7.94
CA ASN A 481 -9.40 -6.90 -7.89
C ASN A 481 -9.65 -6.18 -6.56
N GLY A 482 -9.09 -6.65 -5.43
CA GLY A 482 -9.05 -5.89 -4.19
C GLY A 482 -8.30 -4.56 -4.34
N ALA A 483 -7.21 -4.53 -5.11
CA ALA A 483 -6.50 -3.30 -5.44
C ALA A 483 -7.31 -2.38 -6.38
N GLU A 484 -8.08 -2.95 -7.34
CA GLU A 484 -9.01 -2.17 -8.19
C GLU A 484 -10.09 -1.49 -7.34
N MET A 485 -10.68 -2.23 -6.40
CA MET A 485 -11.68 -1.70 -5.47
C MET A 485 -11.11 -0.52 -4.66
N LEU A 486 -9.93 -0.70 -4.08
CA LEU A 486 -9.28 0.35 -3.29
C LEU A 486 -9.02 1.61 -4.12
N ARG A 487 -8.49 1.45 -5.34
CA ARG A 487 -8.27 2.58 -6.27
C ARG A 487 -9.55 3.32 -6.60
N LEU A 488 -10.60 2.58 -6.97
CA LEU A 488 -11.87 3.20 -7.31
C LEU A 488 -12.50 3.90 -6.11
N ALA A 489 -12.39 3.33 -4.90
CA ALA A 489 -12.84 3.98 -3.68
C ALA A 489 -12.05 5.28 -3.39
N CYS A 490 -10.72 5.26 -3.56
CA CYS A 490 -9.88 6.47 -3.43
C CYS A 490 -10.27 7.54 -4.44
N ILE A 491 -10.48 7.17 -5.70
CA ILE A 491 -10.94 8.10 -6.76
C ILE A 491 -12.26 8.75 -6.35
N ILE A 492 -13.28 7.95 -6.03
CA ILE A 492 -14.61 8.45 -5.69
C ILE A 492 -14.57 9.35 -4.44
N ALA A 493 -13.80 8.96 -3.42
CA ALA A 493 -13.69 9.71 -2.18
C ALA A 493 -12.98 11.06 -2.39
N THR A 494 -11.84 11.07 -3.09
CA THR A 494 -11.07 12.30 -3.33
C THR A 494 -11.81 13.27 -4.27
N GLU A 495 -12.49 12.77 -5.31
CA GLU A 495 -13.31 13.58 -6.21
C GLU A 495 -14.53 14.21 -5.52
N LYS A 496 -15.00 13.63 -4.42
CA LYS A 496 -16.03 14.22 -3.54
C LYS A 496 -15.46 15.23 -2.53
N GLY A 497 -14.16 15.47 -2.55
CA GLY A 497 -13.50 16.40 -1.62
C GLY A 497 -13.22 15.80 -0.24
N ILE A 498 -13.36 14.49 -0.05
CA ILE A 498 -13.00 13.81 1.21
C ILE A 498 -11.47 13.85 1.34
N LYS A 499 -10.99 14.31 2.49
CA LYS A 499 -9.57 14.32 2.80
C LYS A 499 -9.08 12.91 3.14
N VAL A 500 -8.76 12.14 2.11
CA VAL A 500 -8.11 10.84 2.27
C VAL A 500 -6.63 11.08 2.58
N CYS A 501 -6.17 10.58 3.73
CA CYS A 501 -4.77 10.70 4.17
C CYS A 501 -3.89 9.57 3.63
N ALA A 502 -4.43 8.36 3.55
CA ALA A 502 -3.71 7.21 2.99
C ALA A 502 -4.64 6.04 2.67
N PRO A 503 -4.32 5.24 1.63
CA PRO A 503 -4.83 3.90 1.45
C PRO A 503 -3.94 2.93 2.23
N VAL A 504 -4.51 1.99 2.98
CA VAL A 504 -3.77 1.04 3.80
C VAL A 504 -4.31 -0.37 3.59
N HIS A 505 -3.65 -1.19 2.79
CA HIS A 505 -4.07 -2.55 2.42
C HIS A 505 -5.45 -2.60 1.75
N ASP A 506 -6.51 -2.72 2.54
CA ASP A 506 -7.93 -2.79 2.18
C ASP A 506 -8.76 -1.69 2.87
N ALA A 507 -8.10 -0.65 3.35
CA ALA A 507 -8.71 0.43 4.10
C ALA A 507 -8.36 1.81 3.56
N LEU A 508 -9.19 2.79 3.91
CA LEU A 508 -8.91 4.21 3.75
C LEU A 508 -8.79 4.87 5.12
N LEU A 509 -7.74 5.65 5.31
CA LEU A 509 -7.62 6.58 6.42
C LEU A 509 -8.06 7.96 5.95
N ILE A 510 -9.10 8.53 6.57
CA ILE A 510 -9.61 9.87 6.28
C ILE A 510 -9.49 10.79 7.49
N GLU A 511 -9.45 12.09 7.25
CA GLU A 511 -9.48 13.15 8.27
C GLU A 511 -10.59 14.15 7.96
N ALA A 512 -11.33 14.58 8.99
CA ALA A 512 -12.29 15.64 8.85
C ALA A 512 -12.43 16.47 10.15
N PRO A 513 -12.93 17.72 10.08
CA PRO A 513 -13.40 18.44 11.24
C PRO A 513 -14.44 17.61 12.00
N LEU A 514 -14.47 17.68 13.33
CA LEU A 514 -15.37 16.85 14.15
C LEU A 514 -16.85 17.01 13.78
N GLN A 515 -17.26 18.20 13.35
CA GLN A 515 -18.63 18.48 12.92
C GLN A 515 -19.00 17.78 11.60
N ASP A 516 -18.02 17.51 10.73
CA ASP A 516 -18.21 16.91 9.39
C ASP A 516 -17.79 15.43 9.35
N LEU A 517 -17.22 14.90 10.45
CA LEU A 517 -16.60 13.58 10.48
C LEU A 517 -17.58 12.46 10.16
N ASP A 518 -18.78 12.49 10.73
CA ASP A 518 -19.78 11.44 10.50
C ASP A 518 -20.29 11.45 9.05
N LEU A 519 -20.41 12.62 8.44
CA LEU A 519 -20.74 12.75 7.01
C LEU A 519 -19.61 12.20 6.14
N ALA A 520 -18.35 12.58 6.42
CA ALA A 520 -17.19 12.09 5.69
C ALA A 520 -17.06 10.56 5.78
N ILE A 521 -17.32 9.97 6.95
CA ILE A 521 -17.37 8.50 7.15
C ILE A 521 -18.47 7.89 6.28
N SER A 522 -19.68 8.42 6.34
CA SER A 522 -20.82 7.90 5.56
C SER A 522 -20.55 7.93 4.07
N GLU A 523 -20.02 9.03 3.55
CA GLU A 523 -19.68 9.18 2.13
C GLU A 523 -18.51 8.28 1.70
N THR A 524 -17.52 8.08 2.58
CA THR A 524 -16.42 7.14 2.31
C THR A 524 -16.93 5.71 2.25
N LYS A 525 -17.80 5.31 3.18
CA LYS A 525 -18.46 3.99 3.13
C LYS A 525 -19.25 3.79 1.85
N ALA A 526 -20.01 4.79 1.43
CA ALA A 526 -20.75 4.76 0.18
C ALA A 526 -19.81 4.64 -1.05
N ALA A 527 -18.66 5.34 -1.04
CA ALA A 527 -17.64 5.21 -2.08
C ALA A 527 -17.05 3.79 -2.12
N MET A 528 -16.74 3.22 -0.96
CA MET A 528 -16.22 1.85 -0.84
C MET A 528 -17.24 0.79 -1.25
N ALA A 529 -18.51 0.93 -0.86
CA ALA A 529 -19.59 0.05 -1.28
C ALA A 529 -19.79 0.10 -2.81
N LYS A 530 -19.84 1.32 -3.39
CA LYS A 530 -19.93 1.50 -4.83
C LYS A 530 -18.74 0.90 -5.57
N ALA A 531 -17.52 1.08 -5.05
CA ALA A 531 -16.31 0.52 -5.66
C ALA A 531 -16.35 -1.02 -5.67
N SER A 532 -16.75 -1.66 -4.56
CA SER A 532 -16.90 -3.11 -4.51
C SER A 532 -18.00 -3.60 -5.44
N SER A 533 -19.16 -2.94 -5.47
CA SER A 533 -20.27 -3.29 -6.37
C SER A 533 -19.85 -3.24 -7.85
N ILE A 534 -19.13 -2.20 -8.27
CA ILE A 534 -18.66 -2.06 -9.67
C ILE A 534 -17.65 -3.17 -10.01
N VAL A 535 -16.65 -3.39 -9.18
CA VAL A 535 -15.57 -4.36 -9.46
C VAL A 535 -16.08 -5.80 -9.39
N LEU A 536 -17.06 -6.07 -8.52
CA LEU A 536 -17.58 -7.41 -8.24
C LEU A 536 -18.95 -7.69 -8.87
N GLY A 537 -19.32 -6.97 -9.94
CA GLY A 537 -20.54 -7.25 -10.71
C GLY A 537 -21.84 -7.13 -9.90
N GLY A 538 -21.93 -6.16 -9.00
CA GLY A 538 -23.10 -5.89 -8.17
C GLY A 538 -22.99 -6.38 -6.72
N PHE A 539 -21.93 -7.12 -6.35
CA PHE A 539 -21.75 -7.60 -4.98
C PHE A 539 -21.05 -6.54 -4.12
N GLU A 540 -21.76 -6.06 -3.10
CA GLU A 540 -21.25 -5.04 -2.18
C GLU A 540 -20.58 -5.67 -0.96
N LEU A 541 -19.37 -5.20 -0.65
CA LEU A 541 -18.67 -5.58 0.58
C LEU A 541 -18.99 -4.62 1.72
N LYS A 542 -19.19 -5.19 2.91
CA LYS A 542 -19.39 -4.45 4.16
C LYS A 542 -18.09 -3.80 4.62
N THR A 543 -18.22 -2.71 5.39
CA THR A 543 -17.08 -1.99 5.96
C THR A 543 -17.18 -1.88 7.47
N ASP A 544 -16.04 -2.00 8.15
CA ASP A 544 -15.86 -1.68 9.56
C ASP A 544 -15.20 -0.30 9.69
N THR A 545 -15.38 0.38 10.83
CA THR A 545 -14.86 1.74 11.04
C THR A 545 -14.32 1.88 12.45
N GLU A 546 -13.08 2.35 12.54
CA GLU A 546 -12.45 2.82 13.78
C GLU A 546 -12.34 4.34 13.73
N ILE A 547 -12.85 5.02 14.75
CA ILE A 547 -12.90 6.49 14.84
C ILE A 547 -11.97 6.95 15.95
N VAL A 548 -11.15 7.96 15.65
CA VAL A 548 -10.21 8.57 16.59
C VAL A 548 -10.45 10.08 16.61
N LYS A 549 -10.88 10.61 17.74
CA LYS A 549 -11.13 12.05 17.94
C LYS A 549 -10.04 12.65 18.82
N TYR A 550 -9.57 13.89 18.51
CA TYR A 550 -8.66 14.59 19.42
C TYR A 550 -9.23 14.64 20.86
N PRO A 551 -8.44 14.42 21.90
CA PRO A 551 -6.98 14.21 21.94
C PRO A 551 -6.53 12.72 21.82
N GLN A 552 -7.44 11.80 21.54
CA GLN A 552 -7.12 10.39 21.35
C GLN A 552 -6.13 10.19 20.19
N ARG A 553 -5.50 9.01 20.16
CA ARG A 553 -4.56 8.57 19.12
C ARG A 553 -5.02 7.27 18.50
N TYR A 554 -4.68 7.04 17.24
CA TYR A 554 -4.91 5.75 16.60
C TYR A 554 -4.02 4.68 17.26
N MET A 555 -4.61 3.55 17.63
CA MET A 555 -3.86 2.47 18.26
C MET A 555 -4.26 1.12 17.68
N ASP A 556 -3.33 0.47 17.01
CA ASP A 556 -3.49 -0.93 16.62
C ASP A 556 -3.39 -1.82 17.86
N GLU A 557 -4.39 -2.67 18.11
CA GLU A 557 -4.45 -3.57 19.28
C GLU A 557 -3.15 -4.37 19.47
N ARG A 558 -2.52 -4.77 18.36
CA ARG A 558 -1.25 -5.52 18.37
C ARG A 558 -0.08 -4.71 18.89
N GLY A 559 -0.17 -3.39 18.85
CA GLY A 559 0.87 -2.45 19.27
C GLY A 559 0.73 -1.93 20.70
N VAL A 560 -0.44 -2.14 21.35
CA VAL A 560 -0.76 -1.56 22.67
C VAL A 560 0.27 -1.94 23.73
N VAL A 561 0.64 -3.20 23.81
CA VAL A 561 1.60 -3.68 24.83
C VAL A 561 2.94 -2.95 24.70
N MET A 562 3.49 -2.91 23.49
CA MET A 562 4.79 -2.26 23.25
C MET A 562 4.70 -0.74 23.45
N TRP A 563 3.61 -0.10 23.00
CA TRP A 563 3.39 1.34 23.24
C TRP A 563 3.42 1.67 24.73
N ASN A 564 2.67 0.89 25.54
CA ASN A 564 2.61 1.09 26.98
C ASN A 564 3.96 0.80 27.66
N THR A 565 4.69 -0.21 27.19
CA THR A 565 6.05 -0.49 27.69
C THR A 565 7.00 0.69 27.42
N VAL A 566 7.02 1.20 26.18
CA VAL A 566 7.83 2.37 25.83
C VAL A 566 7.40 3.62 26.62
N GLY A 567 6.09 3.83 26.77
CA GLY A 567 5.54 4.94 27.56
C GLY A 567 5.97 4.88 29.03
N ARG A 568 5.88 3.70 29.67
CA ARG A 568 6.33 3.49 31.04
C ARG A 568 7.82 3.78 31.19
N VAL A 569 8.65 3.29 30.28
CA VAL A 569 10.11 3.56 30.26
C VAL A 569 10.40 5.06 30.22
N LEU A 570 9.68 5.81 29.37
CA LEU A 570 9.83 7.27 29.31
C LEU A 570 9.37 7.98 30.60
N ALA A 571 8.29 7.50 31.23
CA ALA A 571 7.78 8.06 32.48
C ALA A 571 8.72 7.79 33.67
N GLU A 572 9.26 6.58 33.79
CA GLU A 572 10.27 6.24 34.80
C GLU A 572 11.54 7.10 34.71
N LYS A 573 11.84 7.58 33.51
CA LYS A 573 12.92 8.53 33.24
C LYS A 573 12.54 9.99 33.52
N GLY A 574 11.30 10.28 33.87
CA GLY A 574 10.81 11.64 34.05
C GLY A 574 10.69 12.46 32.74
N VAL A 575 10.74 11.78 31.59
CA VAL A 575 10.65 12.42 30.27
C VAL A 575 9.20 12.81 29.95
N ILE A 576 8.25 12.01 30.41
CA ILE A 576 6.80 12.26 30.28
C ILE A 576 6.11 12.01 31.62
N SER A 577 4.88 12.53 31.79
CA SER A 577 4.07 12.22 32.96
C SER A 577 3.54 10.78 32.90
N HIS A 578 3.32 10.17 34.05
CA HIS A 578 2.73 8.83 34.16
C HIS A 578 1.32 8.77 33.55
N ASP A 579 0.57 9.87 33.62
CA ASP A 579 -0.79 9.95 33.06
C ASP A 579 -0.82 9.86 31.54
N THR A 580 0.26 10.30 30.86
CA THR A 580 0.41 10.25 29.39
C THR A 580 1.21 9.06 28.89
N ALA A 581 1.72 8.22 29.82
CA ALA A 581 2.60 7.11 29.49
C ALA A 581 1.89 5.96 28.78
N CYS A 582 0.65 5.66 29.17
CA CYS A 582 -0.07 4.50 28.70
C CYS A 582 -1.26 4.89 27.81
N TYR A 583 -1.56 4.04 26.83
CA TYR A 583 -2.80 4.12 26.10
C TYR A 583 -3.91 3.52 26.97
N VAL A 584 -4.96 4.32 27.17
CA VAL A 584 -6.23 3.88 27.78
C VAL A 584 -7.26 3.89 26.66
N PRO A 585 -7.94 2.76 26.40
CA PRO A 585 -8.91 2.61 25.32
C PRO A 585 -10.09 3.58 25.41
#